data_9b4e00cfbe0690bd28451bdb8a488a65
#
_entry.id   9b4e00cfbe0690bd28451bdb8a488a65
#
_cell.length_a   1.000
_cell.length_b   1.000
_cell.length_c   1.000
_cell.angle_alpha   90.00
_cell.angle_beta   90.00
_cell.angle_gamma   90.00
#
_symmetry.space_group_name_H-M   'P 1'
#
loop_
_entity.id
_entity.type
_entity.pdbx_description
1 polymer ?
#
loop_
_entity_poly.entity_id
_entity_poly.type
_entity_poly.pdbx_seq_one_letter_code
_entity_poly.pdbx_strand_id
1 'polypeptide(L)'
;VKKFIYASTCSVYGISDSPNVTETNELKPITDYNKYKALCEPILKKYLDNEFKGIIIRPATVCGFSEKMRFDLTVNILTNYAYNKGFIRVFGGKQSRPNLHIDDMCELYKSLILNDITQFNGEIFNVGTENLKIIEVADKVKQVLENKFNKQNIDIRIEESADIRSYMINSDKIKKLYGFEFKKTVEDAIEDLCKQFETGIIKDSFSDEWSNIKVLSKMESKI
;
A
#
# COMPACT_ATOMS: atom_id res chain seq x y z
N VAL A 1 -24.49 -0.87 -14.07
CA VAL A 1 -23.06 -1.19 -13.95
C VAL A 1 -22.88 -2.66 -14.34
N LYS A 2 -21.98 -2.91 -15.29
CA LYS A 2 -21.72 -4.28 -15.80
C LYS A 2 -20.41 -4.87 -15.26
N LYS A 3 -19.49 -4.00 -14.81
CA LYS A 3 -18.16 -4.37 -14.30
C LYS A 3 -17.89 -3.66 -12.98
N PHE A 4 -17.40 -4.39 -11.98
CA PHE A 4 -17.04 -3.85 -10.68
C PHE A 4 -15.66 -4.35 -10.23
N ILE A 5 -14.77 -3.46 -9.86
CA ILE A 5 -13.46 -3.79 -9.32
C ILE A 5 -13.46 -3.35 -7.86
N TYR A 6 -13.47 -4.31 -6.94
CA TYR A 6 -13.48 -4.04 -5.51
C TYR A 6 -12.06 -3.94 -4.97
N ALA A 7 -11.70 -2.75 -4.48
CA ALA A 7 -10.48 -2.56 -3.71
C ALA A 7 -10.68 -3.04 -2.27
N SER A 8 -10.34 -4.30 -1.99
CA SER A 8 -10.14 -4.82 -0.64
C SER A 8 -8.79 -4.35 -0.09
N THR A 9 -8.08 -5.16 0.64
CA THR A 9 -6.76 -4.84 1.20
C THR A 9 -6.04 -6.11 1.63
N CYS A 10 -4.72 -6.19 1.47
CA CYS A 10 -3.94 -7.29 2.06
C CYS A 10 -3.96 -7.30 3.60
N SER A 11 -4.28 -6.18 4.24
CA SER A 11 -4.37 -6.13 5.70
C SER A 11 -5.51 -6.97 6.30
N VAL A 12 -6.39 -7.54 5.47
CA VAL A 12 -7.40 -8.54 5.89
C VAL A 12 -6.76 -9.82 6.45
N TYR A 13 -5.51 -10.11 6.10
CA TYR A 13 -4.77 -11.26 6.63
C TYR A 13 -4.31 -11.07 8.08
N GLY A 14 -4.22 -9.82 8.56
CA GLY A 14 -3.87 -9.50 9.95
C GLY A 14 -2.44 -9.84 10.34
N ILE A 15 -2.25 -10.90 11.13
CA ILE A 15 -0.94 -11.46 11.50
C ILE A 15 -0.80 -12.81 10.82
N SER A 16 0.31 -13.02 10.13
CA SER A 16 0.67 -14.31 9.55
C SER A 16 2.18 -14.53 9.63
N ASP A 17 2.57 -15.66 10.19
CA ASP A 17 3.95 -16.12 10.20
C ASP A 17 4.35 -16.80 8.89
N SER A 18 3.39 -17.02 7.98
CA SER A 18 3.66 -17.56 6.66
C SER A 18 4.45 -16.56 5.81
N PRO A 19 5.58 -16.96 5.26
CA PRO A 19 6.34 -16.11 4.33
C PRO A 19 5.67 -16.00 2.95
N ASN A 20 4.54 -16.66 2.75
CA ASN A 20 3.89 -16.81 1.45
C ASN A 20 2.36 -16.83 1.60
N VAL A 21 1.76 -15.69 1.94
CA VAL A 21 0.30 -15.57 2.10
C VAL A 21 -0.35 -15.42 0.73
N THR A 22 -1.17 -16.39 0.36
CA THR A 22 -1.95 -16.43 -0.89
C THR A 22 -3.41 -16.06 -0.66
N GLU A 23 -4.19 -15.94 -1.73
CA GLU A 23 -5.62 -15.60 -1.67
C GLU A 23 -6.48 -16.66 -0.98
N THR A 24 -5.96 -17.89 -0.83
CA THR A 24 -6.65 -19.01 -0.15
C THR A 24 -6.40 -19.03 1.36
N ASN A 25 -5.48 -18.22 1.87
CA ASN A 25 -5.22 -18.16 3.30
C ASN A 25 -6.42 -17.57 4.06
N GLU A 26 -6.58 -18.04 5.30
CA GLU A 26 -7.60 -17.53 6.22
C GLU A 26 -7.43 -16.03 6.47
N LEU A 27 -8.55 -15.31 6.50
CA LEU A 27 -8.59 -13.89 6.84
C LEU A 27 -8.67 -13.71 8.35
N LYS A 28 -7.77 -12.92 8.94
CA LYS A 28 -7.69 -12.61 10.37
C LYS A 28 -7.68 -11.10 10.62
N PRO A 29 -8.71 -10.37 10.20
CA PRO A 29 -8.72 -8.92 10.28
C PRO A 29 -8.72 -8.45 11.73
N ILE A 30 -7.85 -7.49 12.06
CA ILE A 30 -7.64 -7.00 13.44
C ILE A 30 -8.42 -5.71 13.68
N THR A 31 -8.42 -4.79 12.69
CA THR A 31 -9.09 -3.48 12.80
C THR A 31 -10.47 -3.52 12.16
N ASP A 32 -11.35 -2.60 12.54
CA ASP A 32 -12.68 -2.51 11.93
C ASP A 32 -12.61 -2.23 10.43
N TYR A 33 -11.64 -1.40 9.99
CA TYR A 33 -11.37 -1.20 8.56
C TYR A 33 -11.16 -2.55 7.85
N ASN A 34 -10.29 -3.40 8.37
CA ASN A 34 -9.97 -4.70 7.76
C ASN A 34 -11.15 -5.66 7.81
N LYS A 35 -11.90 -5.66 8.92
CA LYS A 35 -13.10 -6.49 9.08
C LYS A 35 -14.16 -6.15 8.04
N TYR A 36 -14.48 -4.86 7.88
CA TYR A 36 -15.47 -4.43 6.90
C TYR A 36 -14.99 -4.64 5.47
N LYS A 37 -13.72 -4.45 5.18
CA LYS A 37 -13.16 -4.79 3.87
C LYS A 37 -13.31 -6.28 3.56
N ALA A 38 -13.00 -7.15 4.51
CA ALA A 38 -13.17 -8.61 4.35
C ALA A 38 -14.65 -9.02 4.18
N LEU A 39 -15.56 -8.42 4.96
CA LEU A 39 -17.01 -8.71 4.88
C LEU A 39 -17.64 -8.33 3.54
N CYS A 40 -17.13 -7.28 2.87
CA CYS A 40 -17.63 -6.87 1.56
C CYS A 40 -17.29 -7.87 0.43
N GLU A 41 -16.23 -8.66 0.57
CA GLU A 41 -15.80 -9.59 -0.48
C GLU A 41 -16.88 -10.69 -0.77
N PRO A 42 -17.39 -11.44 0.22
CA PRO A 42 -18.45 -12.43 -0.02
C PRO A 42 -19.77 -11.77 -0.42
N ILE A 43 -20.05 -10.54 0.05
CA ILE A 43 -21.25 -9.81 -0.38
C ILE A 43 -21.17 -9.54 -1.87
N LEU A 44 -20.07 -8.99 -2.38
CA LEU A 44 -19.90 -8.79 -3.82
C LEU A 44 -20.07 -10.09 -4.59
N LYS A 45 -19.37 -11.15 -4.18
CA LYS A 45 -19.42 -12.46 -4.85
C LYS A 45 -20.84 -13.00 -4.98
N LYS A 46 -21.71 -12.76 -4.00
CA LYS A 46 -23.11 -13.21 -4.02
C LYS A 46 -23.93 -12.58 -5.16
N TYR A 47 -23.57 -11.39 -5.62
CA TYR A 47 -24.29 -10.67 -6.66
C TYR A 47 -23.67 -10.80 -8.05
N LEU A 48 -22.52 -11.50 -8.18
CA LEU A 48 -21.89 -11.70 -9.48
C LEU A 48 -22.64 -12.75 -10.30
N ASP A 49 -22.88 -12.46 -11.57
CA ASP A 49 -23.53 -13.33 -12.52
C ASP A 49 -23.00 -13.12 -13.95
N ASN A 50 -23.77 -13.49 -14.97
CA ASN A 50 -23.40 -13.30 -16.37
C ASN A 50 -23.54 -11.86 -16.87
N GLU A 51 -24.29 -11.02 -16.19
CA GLU A 51 -24.55 -9.61 -16.54
C GLU A 51 -23.71 -8.64 -15.70
N PHE A 52 -23.41 -9.01 -14.46
CA PHE A 52 -22.62 -8.23 -13.51
C PHE A 52 -21.35 -8.96 -13.11
N LYS A 53 -20.22 -8.54 -13.67
CA LYS A 53 -18.90 -9.12 -13.43
C LYS A 53 -18.13 -8.35 -12.37
N GLY A 54 -17.37 -9.03 -11.55
CA GLY A 54 -16.53 -8.38 -10.55
C GLY A 54 -15.22 -9.09 -10.29
N ILE A 55 -14.21 -8.29 -9.96
CA ILE A 55 -12.90 -8.74 -9.46
C ILE A 55 -12.65 -8.09 -8.11
N ILE A 56 -12.04 -8.84 -7.22
CA ILE A 56 -11.59 -8.36 -5.92
C ILE A 56 -10.07 -8.27 -5.95
N ILE A 57 -9.52 -7.11 -5.66
CA ILE A 57 -8.09 -6.94 -5.48
C ILE A 57 -7.78 -6.65 -4.01
N ARG A 58 -6.76 -7.32 -3.48
CA ARG A 58 -6.20 -7.08 -2.15
C ARG A 58 -4.85 -6.38 -2.31
N PRO A 59 -4.83 -5.04 -2.42
CA PRO A 59 -3.57 -4.32 -2.60
C PRO A 59 -2.75 -4.31 -1.32
N ALA A 60 -1.43 -4.34 -1.52
CA ALA A 60 -0.42 -4.01 -0.53
C ALA A 60 -0.51 -2.54 -0.10
N THR A 61 0.37 -2.10 0.81
CA THR A 61 0.48 -0.69 1.15
C THR A 61 0.99 0.09 -0.07
N VAL A 62 0.16 0.99 -0.57
CA VAL A 62 0.49 1.78 -1.76
C VAL A 62 1.46 2.91 -1.37
N CYS A 63 2.52 3.10 -2.17
CA CYS A 63 3.55 4.11 -1.95
C CYS A 63 3.86 4.88 -3.25
N GLY A 64 4.58 6.00 -3.11
CA GLY A 64 4.91 6.90 -4.22
C GLY A 64 4.04 8.15 -4.24
N PHE A 65 4.29 9.00 -5.22
CA PHE A 65 3.60 10.28 -5.36
C PHE A 65 2.20 10.13 -5.98
N SER A 66 1.25 10.86 -5.44
CA SER A 66 -0.07 11.08 -6.05
C SER A 66 -0.57 12.48 -5.69
N GLU A 67 -1.49 13.04 -6.48
CA GLU A 67 -2.11 14.34 -6.16
C GLU A 67 -2.83 14.33 -4.81
N LYS A 68 -3.41 13.21 -4.42
CA LYS A 68 -3.96 12.96 -3.09
C LYS A 68 -2.94 12.20 -2.25
N MET A 69 -1.89 12.89 -1.81
CA MET A 69 -0.85 12.28 -0.98
C MET A 69 -1.36 11.72 0.35
N ARG A 70 -0.66 10.69 0.81
CA ARG A 70 -0.86 10.12 2.14
C ARG A 70 0.51 9.94 2.82
N PHE A 71 0.87 10.90 3.67
CA PHE A 71 2.07 10.82 4.50
C PHE A 71 1.87 10.09 5.83
N ASP A 72 0.77 9.36 5.98
CA ASP A 72 0.52 8.41 7.05
C ASP A 72 0.80 6.94 6.66
N LEU A 73 1.32 6.68 5.46
CA LEU A 73 1.73 5.37 4.97
C LEU A 73 3.25 5.18 5.08
N THR A 74 3.69 3.95 5.34
CA THR A 74 5.07 3.62 5.77
C THR A 74 6.16 4.24 4.87
N VAL A 75 6.23 3.87 3.60
CA VAL A 75 7.28 4.38 2.70
C VAL A 75 7.23 5.90 2.61
N ASN A 76 6.02 6.45 2.45
CA ASN A 76 5.82 7.89 2.26
C ASN A 76 6.21 8.70 3.50
N ILE A 77 5.83 8.26 4.71
CA ILE A 77 6.16 8.99 5.94
C ILE A 77 7.65 8.91 6.26
N LEU A 78 8.29 7.75 6.08
CA LEU A 78 9.73 7.61 6.33
C LEU A 78 10.54 8.48 5.36
N THR A 79 10.17 8.49 4.07
CA THR A 79 10.79 9.35 3.06
C THR A 79 10.61 10.84 3.40
N ASN A 80 9.40 11.24 3.80
CA ASN A 80 9.09 12.61 4.17
C ASN A 80 9.95 13.11 5.34
N TYR A 81 10.05 12.33 6.41
CA TYR A 81 10.90 12.69 7.56
C TYR A 81 12.37 12.71 7.20
N ALA A 82 12.86 11.71 6.47
CA ALA A 82 14.25 11.66 6.05
C ALA A 82 14.63 12.87 5.20
N TYR A 83 13.82 13.20 4.18
CA TYR A 83 14.11 14.29 3.25
C TYR A 83 14.03 15.68 3.90
N ASN A 84 12.97 15.94 4.67
CA ASN A 84 12.67 17.27 5.19
C ASN A 84 13.19 17.53 6.61
N LYS A 85 13.53 16.49 7.40
CA LYS A 85 13.98 16.61 8.79
C LYS A 85 15.35 15.97 9.06
N GLY A 86 15.90 15.19 8.12
CA GLY A 86 17.20 14.54 8.26
C GLY A 86 17.21 13.34 9.20
N PHE A 87 16.06 12.80 9.58
CA PHE A 87 15.96 11.57 10.39
C PHE A 87 14.77 10.72 9.99
N ILE A 88 14.82 9.44 10.35
CA ILE A 88 13.75 8.47 10.15
C ILE A 88 13.33 7.91 11.51
N ARG A 89 12.03 7.95 11.83
CA ARG A 89 11.46 7.30 13.01
C ARG A 89 10.85 5.97 12.60
N VAL A 90 11.39 4.88 13.13
CA VAL A 90 10.94 3.52 12.86
C VAL A 90 10.23 2.99 14.10
N PHE A 91 8.93 2.75 13.99
CA PHE A 91 8.15 2.13 15.06
C PHE A 91 8.21 0.61 14.92
N GLY A 92 8.88 -0.08 15.85
CA GLY A 92 9.12 -1.52 15.88
C GLY A 92 10.26 -1.97 14.96
N GLY A 93 10.05 -1.98 13.64
CA GLY A 93 11.06 -2.26 12.62
C GLY A 93 11.09 -3.71 12.12
N LYS A 94 10.75 -4.71 12.94
CA LYS A 94 10.81 -6.14 12.59
C LYS A 94 9.60 -6.65 11.81
N GLN A 95 8.47 -5.96 11.91
CA GLN A 95 7.23 -6.33 11.22
C GLN A 95 7.35 -6.14 9.72
N SER A 96 6.88 -7.14 8.96
CA SER A 96 6.88 -7.11 7.50
C SER A 96 5.61 -6.45 6.96
N ARG A 97 5.78 -5.69 5.87
CA ARG A 97 4.70 -5.06 5.11
C ARG A 97 4.89 -5.29 3.63
N PRO A 98 3.88 -5.75 2.93
CA PRO A 98 3.88 -5.73 1.48
C PRO A 98 3.70 -4.29 0.98
N ASN A 99 4.41 -3.95 -0.08
CA ASN A 99 4.38 -2.63 -0.70
C ASN A 99 4.01 -2.73 -2.18
N LEU A 100 3.43 -1.65 -2.71
CA LEU A 100 3.02 -1.52 -4.10
C LEU A 100 3.21 -0.07 -4.55
N HIS A 101 3.87 0.14 -5.66
CA HIS A 101 3.98 1.48 -6.25
C HIS A 101 2.63 1.95 -6.79
N ILE A 102 2.32 3.24 -6.63
CA ILE A 102 1.05 3.83 -7.06
C ILE A 102 0.84 3.70 -8.59
N ASP A 103 1.89 3.84 -9.39
CA ASP A 103 1.79 3.71 -10.85
C ASP A 103 1.38 2.29 -11.27
N ASP A 104 1.95 1.25 -10.64
CA ASP A 104 1.56 -0.13 -10.90
C ASP A 104 0.10 -0.38 -10.49
N MET A 105 -0.35 0.23 -9.38
CA MET A 105 -1.76 0.16 -8.98
C MET A 105 -2.68 0.84 -10.01
N CYS A 106 -2.31 2.02 -10.52
CA CYS A 106 -3.06 2.73 -11.54
C CYS A 106 -3.10 1.96 -12.87
N GLU A 107 -1.97 1.41 -13.31
CA GLU A 107 -1.91 0.61 -14.54
C GLU A 107 -2.72 -0.70 -14.40
N LEU A 108 -2.74 -1.32 -13.23
CA LEU A 108 -3.61 -2.48 -12.97
C LEU A 108 -5.09 -2.09 -13.10
N TYR A 109 -5.54 -1.01 -12.45
CA TYR A 109 -6.92 -0.55 -12.57
C TYR A 109 -7.29 -0.24 -14.02
N LYS A 110 -6.43 0.49 -14.72
CA LYS A 110 -6.62 0.80 -16.14
C LYS A 110 -6.75 -0.47 -16.97
N SER A 111 -5.89 -1.45 -16.76
CA SER A 111 -5.94 -2.74 -17.44
C SER A 111 -7.26 -3.47 -17.16
N LEU A 112 -7.67 -3.58 -15.88
CA LEU A 112 -8.92 -4.24 -15.48
C LEU A 112 -10.16 -3.53 -16.02
N ILE A 113 -10.14 -2.19 -16.15
CA ILE A 113 -11.25 -1.42 -16.72
C ILE A 113 -11.37 -1.63 -18.22
N LEU A 114 -10.26 -1.60 -18.95
CA LEU A 114 -10.25 -1.63 -20.41
C LEU A 114 -10.42 -3.04 -20.98
N ASN A 115 -9.91 -4.06 -20.31
CA ASN A 115 -9.94 -5.43 -20.82
C ASN A 115 -11.23 -6.17 -20.39
N ASP A 116 -11.54 -7.24 -21.12
CA ASP A 116 -12.58 -8.18 -20.68
C ASP A 116 -12.11 -8.97 -19.47
N ILE A 117 -12.94 -8.97 -18.41
CA ILE A 117 -12.69 -9.68 -17.17
C ILE A 117 -13.60 -10.89 -16.96
N THR A 118 -14.30 -11.31 -17.98
CA THR A 118 -15.33 -12.38 -17.88
C THR A 118 -14.75 -13.68 -17.34
N GLN A 119 -13.57 -14.08 -17.80
CA GLN A 119 -12.88 -15.27 -17.33
C GLN A 119 -12.36 -15.19 -15.88
N PHE A 120 -12.30 -13.98 -15.32
CA PHE A 120 -11.85 -13.72 -13.96
C PHE A 120 -12.97 -13.31 -13.02
N ASN A 121 -14.24 -13.53 -13.44
CA ASN A 121 -15.39 -13.13 -12.65
C ASN A 121 -15.40 -13.81 -11.28
N GLY A 122 -15.41 -13.03 -10.21
CA GLY A 122 -15.36 -13.52 -8.81
C GLY A 122 -13.95 -13.85 -8.30
N GLU A 123 -12.91 -13.66 -9.11
CA GLU A 123 -11.54 -13.89 -8.69
C GLU A 123 -11.08 -12.86 -7.66
N ILE A 124 -10.20 -13.33 -6.76
CA ILE A 124 -9.50 -12.49 -5.80
C ILE A 124 -8.02 -12.51 -6.17
N PHE A 125 -7.37 -11.35 -6.13
CA PHE A 125 -5.93 -11.22 -6.40
C PHE A 125 -5.23 -10.42 -5.31
N ASN A 126 -4.16 -10.98 -4.77
CA ASN A 126 -3.16 -10.20 -4.03
C ASN A 126 -2.37 -9.34 -5.01
N VAL A 127 -2.13 -8.08 -4.61
CA VAL A 127 -1.46 -7.09 -5.48
C VAL A 127 -0.37 -6.38 -4.69
N GLY A 128 0.88 -6.76 -4.91
CA GLY A 128 2.05 -6.17 -4.27
C GLY A 128 3.34 -6.66 -4.89
N THR A 129 4.41 -5.88 -4.74
CA THR A 129 5.71 -6.13 -5.36
C THR A 129 6.74 -6.62 -4.37
N GLU A 130 6.93 -5.92 -3.26
CA GLU A 130 8.00 -6.15 -2.30
C GLU A 130 7.46 -6.34 -0.89
N ASN A 131 7.83 -7.45 -0.25
CA ASN A 131 7.58 -7.68 1.16
C ASN A 131 8.83 -7.24 1.94
N LEU A 132 8.75 -6.11 2.65
CA LEU A 132 9.88 -5.53 3.37
C LEU A 132 9.55 -5.36 4.86
N LYS A 133 10.54 -5.57 5.72
CA LYS A 133 10.46 -5.11 7.10
C LYS A 133 10.51 -3.58 7.14
N ILE A 134 9.90 -2.99 8.14
CA ILE A 134 9.89 -1.52 8.28
C ILE A 134 11.32 -0.97 8.36
N ILE A 135 12.23 -1.69 9.03
CA ILE A 135 13.64 -1.30 9.08
C ILE A 135 14.30 -1.35 7.70
N GLU A 136 14.01 -2.35 6.87
CA GLU A 136 14.54 -2.46 5.51
C GLU A 136 14.03 -1.30 4.62
N VAL A 137 12.79 -0.86 4.84
CA VAL A 137 12.27 0.36 4.16
C VAL A 137 13.05 1.59 4.60
N ALA A 138 13.34 1.73 5.89
CA ALA A 138 14.13 2.86 6.41
C ALA A 138 15.55 2.88 5.82
N ASP A 139 16.20 1.71 5.73
CA ASP A 139 17.53 1.58 5.12
C ASP A 139 17.50 1.95 3.62
N LYS A 140 16.49 1.49 2.87
CA LYS A 140 16.30 1.88 1.46
C LYS A 140 16.10 3.40 1.32
N VAL A 141 15.26 4.01 2.15
CA VAL A 141 15.04 5.47 2.16
C VAL A 141 16.37 6.19 2.38
N LYS A 142 17.13 5.80 3.40
CA LYS A 142 18.45 6.40 3.68
C LYS A 142 19.38 6.27 2.49
N GLN A 143 19.55 5.07 1.94
CA GLN A 143 20.43 4.81 0.80
C GLN A 143 20.05 5.63 -0.45
N VAL A 144 18.76 5.71 -0.79
CA VAL A 144 18.31 6.51 -1.94
C VAL A 144 18.61 7.98 -1.74
N LEU A 145 18.32 8.52 -0.55
CA LEU A 145 18.55 9.94 -0.27
C LEU A 145 20.03 10.30 -0.25
N GLU A 146 20.88 9.47 0.35
CA GLU A 146 22.32 9.68 0.40
C GLU A 146 22.97 9.57 -0.99
N ASN A 147 22.55 8.58 -1.79
CA ASN A 147 23.18 8.31 -3.08
C ASN A 147 22.65 9.19 -4.23
N LYS A 148 21.37 9.60 -4.21
CA LYS A 148 20.71 10.24 -5.35
C LYS A 148 20.27 11.70 -5.09
N PHE A 149 20.09 12.10 -3.82
CA PHE A 149 19.55 13.40 -3.46
C PHE A 149 20.48 14.24 -2.58
N ASN A 150 21.74 13.82 -2.46
CA ASN A 150 22.79 14.54 -1.70
C ASN A 150 22.37 14.89 -0.24
N LYS A 151 21.52 14.06 0.38
CA LYS A 151 21.12 14.16 1.78
C LYS A 151 22.01 13.26 2.61
N GLN A 152 22.85 13.82 3.48
CA GLN A 152 23.82 13.07 4.26
C GLN A 152 23.44 12.98 5.74
N ASN A 153 24.03 12.00 6.45
CA ASN A 153 23.89 11.84 7.90
C ASN A 153 22.44 11.64 8.37
N ILE A 154 21.64 10.87 7.60
CA ILE A 154 20.28 10.56 7.98
C ILE A 154 20.30 9.57 9.16
N ASP A 155 19.75 10.01 10.30
CA ASP A 155 19.67 9.22 11.53
C ASP A 155 18.43 8.32 11.53
N ILE A 156 18.59 7.03 11.84
CA ILE A 156 17.48 6.08 11.99
C ILE A 156 17.24 5.82 13.48
N ARG A 157 16.08 6.23 13.98
CA ARG A 157 15.65 6.11 15.36
C ARG A 157 14.59 5.03 15.49
N ILE A 158 14.88 3.98 16.27
CA ILE A 158 13.94 2.87 16.48
C ILE A 158 13.20 3.11 17.80
N GLU A 159 11.87 3.08 17.72
CA GLU A 159 10.97 3.27 18.85
C GLU A 159 10.04 2.04 19.00
N GLU A 160 9.47 1.83 20.16
CA GLU A 160 8.50 0.75 20.39
C GLU A 160 7.23 0.96 19.53
N SER A 161 6.61 -0.13 19.12
CA SER A 161 5.38 -0.11 18.32
C SER A 161 4.29 -0.97 18.93
N ALA A 162 3.08 -0.43 19.00
CA ALA A 162 1.87 -1.18 19.30
C ALA A 162 1.28 -1.89 18.06
N ASP A 163 1.75 -1.59 16.86
CA ASP A 163 1.27 -2.21 15.63
C ASP A 163 1.93 -3.58 15.41
N ILE A 164 1.18 -4.63 15.78
CA ILE A 164 1.63 -6.02 15.72
C ILE A 164 1.39 -6.70 14.36
N ARG A 165 0.72 -6.02 13.41
CA ARG A 165 0.46 -6.61 12.10
C ARG A 165 1.77 -6.94 11.40
N SER A 166 1.90 -8.16 10.90
CA SER A 166 3.05 -8.61 10.12
C SER A 166 2.58 -9.71 9.18
N TYR A 167 2.78 -9.52 7.89
CA TYR A 167 2.43 -10.49 6.85
C TYR A 167 3.19 -10.20 5.57
N MET A 168 3.42 -11.26 4.80
CA MET A 168 4.05 -11.22 3.48
C MET A 168 3.12 -11.89 2.48
N ILE A 169 2.78 -11.18 1.40
CA ILE A 169 1.86 -11.70 0.40
C ILE A 169 2.59 -12.30 -0.80
N ASN A 170 1.94 -13.27 -1.42
CA ASN A 170 2.30 -13.77 -2.75
C ASN A 170 1.35 -13.17 -3.78
N SER A 171 1.90 -12.55 -4.83
CA SER A 171 1.16 -11.98 -5.96
C SER A 171 1.33 -12.78 -7.24
N ASP A 172 1.72 -14.05 -7.16
CA ASP A 172 1.93 -14.91 -8.33
C ASP A 172 0.65 -15.18 -9.10
N LYS A 173 -0.49 -15.23 -8.40
CA LYS A 173 -1.78 -15.50 -9.04
C LYS A 173 -2.13 -14.43 -10.08
N ILE A 174 -2.00 -13.15 -9.76
CA ILE A 174 -2.30 -12.08 -10.71
C ILE A 174 -1.32 -12.09 -11.88
N LYS A 175 -0.05 -12.40 -11.64
CA LYS A 175 0.96 -12.53 -12.70
C LYS A 175 0.64 -13.69 -13.64
N LYS A 176 0.38 -14.87 -13.09
CA LYS A 176 0.18 -16.11 -13.89
C LYS A 176 -1.19 -16.18 -14.54
N LEU A 177 -2.25 -15.77 -13.85
CA LEU A 177 -3.61 -15.93 -14.34
C LEU A 177 -4.07 -14.73 -15.17
N TYR A 178 -3.81 -13.50 -14.71
CA TYR A 178 -4.20 -12.28 -15.41
C TYR A 178 -3.12 -11.73 -16.34
N GLY A 179 -1.85 -12.10 -16.13
CA GLY A 179 -0.72 -11.64 -16.93
C GLY A 179 -0.23 -10.23 -16.56
N PHE A 180 -0.53 -9.75 -15.36
CA PHE A 180 -0.08 -8.42 -14.94
C PHE A 180 1.36 -8.46 -14.45
N GLU A 181 2.21 -7.59 -14.98
CA GLU A 181 3.60 -7.43 -14.57
C GLU A 181 3.79 -6.11 -13.82
N PHE A 182 4.36 -6.20 -12.63
CA PHE A 182 4.77 -5.03 -11.87
C PHE A 182 6.09 -4.48 -12.43
N LYS A 183 6.20 -3.15 -12.52
CA LYS A 183 7.34 -2.48 -13.15
C LYS A 183 8.12 -1.58 -12.18
N LYS A 184 7.54 -1.26 -11.05
CA LYS A 184 8.05 -0.28 -10.11
C LYS A 184 8.41 -0.92 -8.77
N THR A 185 9.40 -0.34 -8.12
CA THR A 185 9.94 -0.75 -6.82
C THR A 185 9.61 0.26 -5.72
N VAL A 186 9.91 -0.08 -4.48
CA VAL A 186 9.88 0.86 -3.35
C VAL A 186 10.92 1.98 -3.53
N GLU A 187 12.06 1.69 -4.15
CA GLU A 187 13.09 2.70 -4.44
C GLU A 187 12.57 3.73 -5.44
N ASP A 188 11.85 3.30 -6.49
CA ASP A 188 11.19 4.23 -7.42
C ASP A 188 10.22 5.15 -6.70
N ALA A 189 9.43 4.61 -5.76
CA ALA A 189 8.48 5.40 -4.98
C ALA A 189 9.17 6.45 -4.09
N ILE A 190 10.32 6.10 -3.49
CA ILE A 190 11.13 7.03 -2.70
C ILE A 190 11.69 8.15 -3.61
N GLU A 191 12.23 7.78 -4.77
CA GLU A 191 12.75 8.75 -5.74
C GLU A 191 11.68 9.72 -6.24
N ASP A 192 10.50 9.18 -6.58
CA ASP A 192 9.39 10.00 -7.07
C ASP A 192 8.96 11.02 -6.01
N LEU A 193 8.87 10.62 -4.74
CA LEU A 193 8.56 11.53 -3.64
C LEU A 193 9.64 12.61 -3.47
N CYS A 194 10.92 12.23 -3.50
CA CYS A 194 12.03 13.17 -3.36
C CYS A 194 12.05 14.20 -4.49
N LYS A 195 11.81 13.79 -5.74
CA LYS A 195 11.66 14.70 -6.88
C LYS A 195 10.53 15.72 -6.68
N GLN A 196 9.41 15.30 -6.09
CA GLN A 196 8.29 16.22 -5.81
C GLN A 196 8.61 17.21 -4.68
N PHE A 197 9.43 16.81 -3.71
CA PHE A 197 9.95 17.76 -2.71
C PHE A 197 10.90 18.77 -3.33
N GLU A 198 11.80 18.35 -4.25
CA GLU A 198 12.72 19.25 -4.96
C GLU A 198 12.00 20.29 -5.83
N THR A 199 10.94 19.86 -6.53
CA THR A 199 10.16 20.77 -7.40
C THR A 199 9.25 21.71 -6.62
N GLY A 200 9.08 21.51 -5.30
CA GLY A 200 8.21 22.31 -4.46
C GLY A 200 6.72 22.12 -4.71
N ILE A 201 6.30 21.08 -5.44
CA ILE A 201 4.89 20.73 -5.63
C ILE A 201 4.24 20.43 -4.28
N ILE A 202 4.95 19.72 -3.39
CA ILE A 202 4.50 19.46 -2.02
C ILE A 202 5.08 20.56 -1.12
N LYS A 203 4.27 21.59 -0.84
CA LYS A 203 4.72 22.78 -0.07
C LYS A 203 4.82 22.52 1.43
N ASP A 204 3.83 21.85 2.00
CA ASP A 204 3.76 21.50 3.43
C ASP A 204 3.40 20.02 3.60
N SER A 205 4.42 19.19 3.55
CA SER A 205 4.26 17.73 3.65
C SER A 205 3.86 17.24 5.05
N PHE A 206 3.88 18.10 6.06
CA PHE A 206 3.46 17.79 7.43
C PHE A 206 2.04 18.30 7.77
N SER A 207 1.37 18.94 6.84
CA SER A 207 -0.03 19.35 6.99
C SER A 207 -0.93 18.15 7.29
N ASP A 208 -1.92 18.36 8.15
CA ASP A 208 -2.88 17.33 8.56
C ASP A 208 -3.74 16.82 7.39
N GLU A 209 -3.86 17.59 6.32
CA GLU A 209 -4.59 17.19 5.10
C GLU A 209 -4.02 15.94 4.41
N TRP A 210 -2.74 15.64 4.63
CA TRP A 210 -2.04 14.48 4.10
C TRP A 210 -2.18 13.22 4.95
N SER A 211 -2.95 13.28 6.04
CA SER A 211 -3.24 12.14 6.92
C SER A 211 -4.74 11.88 6.98
N ASN A 212 -5.18 10.76 6.41
CA ASN A 212 -6.60 10.40 6.46
C ASN A 212 -7.12 10.27 7.90
N ILE A 213 -6.28 9.77 8.82
CA ILE A 213 -6.65 9.63 10.25
C ILE A 213 -6.92 10.99 10.84
N LYS A 214 -6.04 11.98 10.64
CA LYS A 214 -6.20 13.33 11.17
C LYS A 214 -7.40 14.07 10.55
N VAL A 215 -7.62 13.89 9.25
CA VAL A 215 -8.78 14.46 8.55
C VAL A 215 -10.08 13.92 9.13
N LEU A 216 -10.19 12.60 9.32
CA LEU A 216 -11.38 11.96 9.88
C LEU A 216 -11.63 12.41 11.34
N SER A 217 -10.62 12.42 12.19
CA SER A 217 -10.74 12.88 13.58
C SER A 217 -11.26 14.31 13.68
N LYS A 218 -10.83 15.20 12.76
CA LYS A 218 -11.34 16.57 12.70
C LYS A 218 -12.80 16.65 12.22
N MET A 219 -13.27 15.69 11.42
CA MET A 219 -14.67 15.61 11.02
C MET A 219 -15.55 15.13 12.17
N GLU A 220 -15.11 14.09 12.89
CA GLU A 220 -15.84 13.55 14.04
C GLU A 220 -15.99 14.57 15.18
N SER A 221 -15.00 15.43 15.40
CA SER A 221 -15.06 16.49 16.41
C SER A 221 -16.02 17.65 16.07
N LYS A 222 -16.61 17.65 14.87
CA LYS A 222 -17.58 18.68 14.41
C LYS A 222 -19.03 18.18 14.43
N ILE A 223 -19.26 16.91 14.78
CA ILE A 223 -20.57 16.28 14.96
C ILE A 223 -20.89 16.22 16.46
#